data_b20ad4dd6d0dbc30992cf984cbceacf7
#
_entry.id   b20ad4dd6d0dbc30992cf984cbceacf7
#
_cell.length_a   1.000
_cell.length_b   1.000
_cell.length_c   1.000
_cell.angle_alpha   90.00
_cell.angle_beta   90.00
_cell.angle_gamma   90.00
#
_symmetry.space_group_name_H-M   'P 1'
#
loop_
_entity.id
_entity.type
_entity.pdbx_description
1 polymer ?
#
loop_
_entity_poly.entity_id
_entity_poly.type
_entity_poly.pdbx_seq_one_letter_code
_entity_poly.pdbx_strand_id
1 'polypeptide(L)'
;MERRTRVEIVRDEFYINGKPTYQGVTYKGAKIQGLLLNSRMVQGIFDDLNPETRELWKYPDTGKWDPDRNTREFVEAMPVWREHGLLSIVVGMQGGNPQGYRTDQPWRNSAFTPEGELVPEFMERLRSILDKADELGMVVQLNVFYFGQDEHFIDESAILRALDNACRWVLENGYGNVILDVVNETDVPHYEHEILMPARVHELVQRAKEIEYGGRRLLAGTSFKGGSIPTGQVVSVSDFVLIHGNGVEDPNQIAEMVETVRLMPEYRPMPILFNEDDHFDFEKDKNNMMSAINAYASWGFLECGDNNYRDGYQSPP
;
A
#
# COMPACT_ATOMS: atom_id res chain seq x y z
N MET A 1 9.50 -8.77 21.02
CA MET A 1 10.74 -8.27 20.35
C MET A 1 10.71 -6.75 20.42
N GLU A 2 11.83 -6.09 20.69
CA GLU A 2 11.87 -4.63 20.69
C GLU A 2 11.84 -4.13 19.24
N ARG A 3 10.91 -3.21 18.91
CA ARG A 3 10.75 -2.63 17.57
C ARG A 3 11.90 -1.67 17.26
N ARG A 4 12.40 -1.71 16.03
CA ARG A 4 13.64 -1.01 15.63
C ARG A 4 13.41 0.13 14.67
N THR A 5 12.29 0.08 13.93
CA THR A 5 12.03 0.97 12.80
C THR A 5 10.82 1.85 13.08
N ARG A 6 11.02 3.15 12.92
CA ARG A 6 9.96 4.14 13.05
C ARG A 6 9.97 5.08 11.84
N VAL A 7 8.83 5.19 11.17
CA VAL A 7 8.61 6.15 10.10
C VAL A 7 8.00 7.43 10.66
N GLU A 8 8.46 8.56 10.15
CA GLU A 8 7.97 9.89 10.51
C GLU A 8 7.89 10.75 9.25
N ILE A 9 7.09 11.80 9.30
CA ILE A 9 7.03 12.83 8.26
C ILE A 9 7.50 14.17 8.87
N VAL A 10 8.45 14.80 8.21
CA VAL A 10 8.91 16.14 8.54
C VAL A 10 8.70 17.03 7.31
N ARG A 11 7.66 17.84 7.32
CA ARG A 11 7.19 18.61 6.16
C ARG A 11 6.81 17.68 5.01
N ASP A 12 7.55 17.73 3.91
CA ASP A 12 7.34 16.95 2.69
C ASP A 12 8.36 15.80 2.52
N GLU A 13 9.06 15.44 3.59
CA GLU A 13 10.06 14.37 3.61
C GLU A 13 9.65 13.23 4.56
N PHE A 14 9.90 11.98 4.12
CA PHE A 14 9.85 10.80 4.98
C PHE A 14 11.17 10.63 5.74
N TYR A 15 11.06 10.25 6.99
CA TYR A 15 12.17 9.93 7.89
C TYR A 15 12.01 8.51 8.41
N ILE A 16 13.13 7.83 8.57
CA ILE A 16 13.22 6.55 9.28
C ILE A 16 14.20 6.71 10.42
N ASN A 17 13.76 6.45 11.65
CA ASN A 17 14.58 6.56 12.86
C ASN A 17 15.25 7.94 13.01
N GLY A 18 14.51 9.01 12.74
CA GLY A 18 14.97 10.39 12.87
C GLY A 18 15.93 10.86 11.76
N LYS A 19 16.12 10.09 10.71
CA LYS A 19 16.94 10.46 9.54
C LYS A 19 16.10 10.49 8.28
N PRO A 20 16.28 11.47 7.39
CA PRO A 20 15.59 11.46 6.11
C PRO A 20 15.94 10.18 5.33
N THR A 21 14.96 9.62 4.65
CA THR A 21 15.20 8.52 3.72
C THR A 21 16.23 8.92 2.66
N TYR A 22 17.07 8.00 2.20
CA TYR A 22 18.10 8.27 1.19
C TYR A 22 18.95 9.53 1.47
N GLN A 23 19.34 9.74 2.73
CA GLN A 23 20.08 10.94 3.17
C GLN A 23 21.32 11.21 2.31
N GLY A 24 21.36 12.39 1.68
CA GLY A 24 22.49 12.83 0.84
C GLY A 24 22.57 12.14 -0.52
N VAL A 25 21.60 11.30 -0.89
CA VAL A 25 21.61 10.56 -2.15
C VAL A 25 20.91 11.35 -3.26
N THR A 26 21.48 11.30 -4.45
CA THR A 26 20.86 11.74 -5.71
C THR A 26 20.82 10.58 -6.70
N TYR A 27 19.79 10.57 -7.58
CA TYR A 27 19.67 9.60 -8.65
C TYR A 27 19.52 10.34 -9.99
N LYS A 28 20.38 10.05 -10.97
CA LYS A 28 20.44 10.76 -12.26
C LYS A 28 20.38 12.30 -12.09
N GLY A 29 21.06 12.83 -11.06
CA GLY A 29 21.12 14.27 -10.76
C GLY A 29 19.95 14.84 -9.97
N ALA A 30 18.87 14.09 -9.78
CA ALA A 30 17.71 14.50 -8.97
C ALA A 30 17.89 14.13 -7.49
N LYS A 31 17.40 14.98 -6.60
CA LYS A 31 17.36 14.71 -5.14
C LYS A 31 16.35 13.60 -4.86
N ILE A 32 16.80 12.52 -4.20
CA ILE A 32 15.89 11.47 -3.72
C ILE A 32 15.83 11.41 -2.18
N GLN A 33 16.66 12.18 -1.49
CA GLN A 33 16.52 12.31 -0.03
C GLN A 33 15.11 12.75 0.34
N GLY A 34 14.52 12.11 1.34
CA GLY A 34 13.17 12.40 1.83
C GLY A 34 12.06 11.67 1.06
N LEU A 35 12.36 11.06 -0.08
CA LEU A 35 11.40 10.25 -0.83
C LEU A 35 11.28 8.84 -0.24
N LEU A 36 10.17 8.16 -0.49
CA LEU A 36 9.93 6.78 -0.10
C LEU A 36 9.67 5.94 -1.36
N LEU A 37 10.75 5.47 -2.00
CA LEU A 37 10.64 4.58 -3.15
C LEU A 37 10.10 3.22 -2.69
N ASN A 38 9.15 2.68 -3.44
CA ASN A 38 8.36 1.56 -3.00
C ASN A 38 7.98 0.61 -4.14
N SER A 39 7.41 -0.54 -3.77
CA SER A 39 6.82 -1.49 -4.69
C SER A 39 5.49 -1.98 -4.15
N ARG A 40 4.51 -2.07 -5.03
CA ARG A 40 3.19 -2.59 -4.69
C ARG A 40 3.20 -4.11 -4.73
N MET A 41 3.03 -4.72 -3.58
CA MET A 41 3.14 -6.16 -3.38
C MET A 41 1.97 -6.69 -2.54
N VAL A 42 0.73 -6.32 -2.93
CA VAL A 42 -0.50 -6.68 -2.19
C VAL A 42 -0.69 -8.18 -2.02
N GLN A 43 -0.09 -8.98 -2.89
CA GLN A 43 -0.12 -10.43 -2.86
C GLN A 43 0.80 -11.09 -1.83
N GLY A 44 1.53 -10.35 -1.03
CA GLY A 44 2.36 -10.90 0.05
C GLY A 44 1.56 -11.72 1.06
N ILE A 45 0.27 -11.42 1.20
CA ILE A 45 -0.70 -12.24 1.93
C ILE A 45 -1.87 -12.53 1.00
N PHE A 46 -2.09 -13.81 0.70
CA PHE A 46 -3.20 -14.24 -0.13
C PHE A 46 -3.73 -15.59 0.33
N ASP A 47 -5.00 -15.64 0.68
CA ASP A 47 -5.69 -16.86 1.09
C ASP A 47 -7.14 -16.80 0.60
N ASP A 48 -7.35 -17.37 -0.59
CA ASP A 48 -8.66 -17.33 -1.24
C ASP A 48 -9.66 -18.25 -0.53
N LEU A 49 -10.67 -17.66 0.07
CA LEU A 49 -11.74 -18.36 0.76
C LEU A 49 -12.90 -18.75 -0.17
N ASN A 50 -12.86 -18.35 -1.45
CA ASN A 50 -13.88 -18.75 -2.42
C ASN A 50 -13.55 -20.16 -2.97
N PRO A 51 -14.42 -21.15 -2.73
CA PRO A 51 -14.20 -22.52 -3.20
C PRO A 51 -14.16 -22.64 -4.73
N GLU A 52 -14.75 -21.69 -5.47
CA GLU A 52 -14.75 -21.72 -6.94
C GLU A 52 -13.44 -21.25 -7.55
N THR A 53 -12.69 -20.40 -6.85
CA THR A 53 -11.44 -19.81 -7.38
C THR A 53 -10.17 -20.31 -6.67
N ARG A 54 -10.26 -20.77 -5.43
CA ARG A 54 -9.09 -21.20 -4.64
C ARG A 54 -8.24 -22.28 -5.31
N GLU A 55 -8.83 -23.12 -6.16
CA GLU A 55 -8.14 -24.18 -6.87
C GLU A 55 -7.25 -23.65 -8.02
N LEU A 56 -7.39 -22.38 -8.40
CA LEU A 56 -6.58 -21.72 -9.43
C LEU A 56 -5.14 -21.44 -8.97
N TRP A 57 -4.92 -21.36 -7.66
CA TRP A 57 -3.66 -20.87 -7.06
C TRP A 57 -2.70 -21.99 -6.67
N LYS A 58 -2.95 -23.24 -7.10
CA LYS A 58 -2.11 -24.39 -6.76
C LYS A 58 -0.66 -24.20 -7.19
N TYR A 59 0.24 -24.44 -6.27
CA TYR A 59 1.66 -24.56 -6.60
C TYR A 59 1.89 -25.76 -7.54
N PRO A 60 2.69 -25.61 -8.61
CA PRO A 60 2.93 -26.69 -9.58
C PRO A 60 3.57 -27.93 -8.97
N ASP A 61 4.43 -27.76 -7.97
CA ASP A 61 5.19 -28.85 -7.34
C ASP A 61 4.37 -29.69 -6.36
N THR A 62 3.38 -29.07 -5.69
CA THR A 62 2.56 -29.75 -4.67
C THR A 62 1.12 -30.02 -5.11
N GLY A 63 0.65 -29.35 -6.16
CA GLY A 63 -0.73 -29.40 -6.61
C GLY A 63 -1.73 -28.81 -5.63
N LYS A 64 -1.27 -27.99 -4.65
CA LYS A 64 -2.09 -27.34 -3.64
C LYS A 64 -1.65 -25.88 -3.45
N TRP A 65 -2.61 -25.01 -3.13
CA TRP A 65 -2.30 -23.68 -2.63
C TRP A 65 -1.87 -23.77 -1.15
N ASP A 66 -0.83 -23.01 -0.80
CA ASP A 66 -0.30 -22.92 0.56
C ASP A 66 -0.06 -21.43 0.87
N PRO A 67 -0.99 -20.75 1.56
CA PRO A 67 -0.89 -19.34 1.88
C PRO A 67 0.26 -19.01 2.85
N ASP A 68 0.65 -19.96 3.69
CA ASP A 68 1.78 -19.77 4.62
C ASP A 68 3.11 -19.85 3.86
N ARG A 69 3.20 -20.75 2.86
CA ARG A 69 4.34 -20.81 1.94
C ARG A 69 4.47 -19.51 1.15
N ASN A 70 3.36 -18.98 0.63
CA ASN A 70 3.36 -17.72 -0.12
C ASN A 70 3.97 -16.58 0.72
N THR A 71 3.49 -16.38 1.93
CA THR A 71 4.01 -15.34 2.83
C THR A 71 5.46 -15.60 3.25
N ARG A 72 5.83 -16.86 3.49
CA ARG A 72 7.22 -17.22 3.83
C ARG A 72 8.19 -16.88 2.70
N GLU A 73 7.86 -17.24 1.46
CA GLU A 73 8.68 -16.93 0.28
C GLU A 73 8.81 -15.41 0.08
N PHE A 74 7.72 -14.66 0.30
CA PHE A 74 7.76 -13.20 0.31
C PHE A 74 8.73 -12.64 1.34
N VAL A 75 8.65 -13.10 2.57
CA VAL A 75 9.52 -12.65 3.69
C VAL A 75 10.99 -13.00 3.42
N GLU A 76 11.26 -14.15 2.81
CA GLU A 76 12.60 -14.58 2.43
C GLU A 76 13.21 -13.71 1.31
N ALA A 77 12.39 -13.13 0.43
CA ALA A 77 12.84 -12.24 -0.64
C ALA A 77 13.13 -10.80 -0.17
N MET A 78 12.49 -10.33 0.90
CA MET A 78 12.60 -8.95 1.38
C MET A 78 14.04 -8.44 1.61
N PRO A 79 15.00 -9.23 2.15
CA PRO A 79 16.39 -8.78 2.28
C PRO A 79 17.03 -8.39 0.96
N VAL A 80 16.76 -9.13 -0.12
CA VAL A 80 17.28 -8.84 -1.46
C VAL A 80 16.73 -7.52 -1.98
N TRP A 81 15.44 -7.28 -1.83
CA TRP A 81 14.84 -6.00 -2.23
C TRP A 81 15.44 -4.82 -1.45
N ARG A 82 15.66 -5.03 -0.15
CA ARG A 82 16.28 -4.02 0.70
C ARG A 82 17.72 -3.70 0.29
N GLU A 83 18.49 -4.71 -0.09
CA GLU A 83 19.87 -4.54 -0.61
C GLU A 83 19.91 -3.73 -1.90
N HIS A 84 18.88 -3.83 -2.75
CA HIS A 84 18.72 -3.02 -3.95
C HIS A 84 18.19 -1.61 -3.69
N GLY A 85 18.00 -1.23 -2.43
CA GLY A 85 17.63 0.13 -2.03
C GLY A 85 16.14 0.36 -1.82
N LEU A 86 15.29 -0.66 -1.97
CA LEU A 86 13.85 -0.53 -1.70
C LEU A 86 13.61 -0.27 -0.20
N LEU A 87 12.93 0.84 0.11
CA LEU A 87 12.64 1.23 1.50
C LEU A 87 11.19 0.96 1.90
N SER A 88 10.30 0.75 0.95
CA SER A 88 8.89 0.53 1.27
C SER A 88 8.23 -0.48 0.35
N ILE A 89 7.29 -1.22 0.92
CA ILE A 89 6.42 -2.14 0.20
C ILE A 89 4.96 -1.85 0.55
N VAL A 90 4.06 -2.10 -0.40
CA VAL A 90 2.61 -2.05 -0.17
C VAL A 90 2.09 -3.46 0.03
N VAL A 91 1.40 -3.71 1.14
CA VAL A 91 0.78 -5.00 1.47
C VAL A 91 -0.70 -4.81 1.73
N GLY A 92 -1.55 -5.66 1.16
CA GLY A 92 -3.00 -5.59 1.33
C GLY A 92 -3.52 -6.40 2.52
N MET A 93 -4.53 -5.88 3.19
CA MET A 93 -5.37 -6.63 4.15
C MET A 93 -6.58 -7.26 3.47
N GLN A 94 -6.89 -6.84 2.25
CA GLN A 94 -7.93 -7.41 1.40
C GLN A 94 -7.49 -7.44 -0.05
N GLY A 95 -8.18 -8.24 -0.87
CA GLY A 95 -8.06 -8.23 -2.32
C GLY A 95 -6.74 -8.78 -2.83
N GLY A 96 -6.32 -8.23 -3.95
CA GLY A 96 -5.14 -8.61 -4.71
C GLY A 96 -5.48 -8.86 -6.17
N ASN A 97 -4.48 -8.81 -7.05
CA ASN A 97 -4.64 -9.01 -8.50
C ASN A 97 -3.82 -10.21 -9.00
N PRO A 98 -4.15 -11.44 -8.58
CA PRO A 98 -3.36 -12.61 -8.95
C PRO A 98 -3.43 -12.98 -10.44
N GLN A 99 -4.31 -12.35 -11.21
CA GLN A 99 -4.47 -12.55 -12.66
C GLN A 99 -4.31 -11.24 -13.46
N GLY A 100 -3.57 -10.27 -12.92
CA GLY A 100 -3.44 -8.96 -13.52
C GLY A 100 -4.64 -8.04 -13.23
N TYR A 101 -4.82 -6.98 -14.02
CA TYR A 101 -5.90 -6.02 -13.83
C TYR A 101 -7.27 -6.67 -14.03
N ARG A 102 -7.99 -6.85 -12.92
CA ARG A 102 -9.39 -7.26 -12.92
C ARG A 102 -10.18 -6.39 -11.96
N THR A 103 -11.26 -5.86 -12.44
CA THR A 103 -12.21 -5.09 -11.61
C THR A 103 -13.22 -6.00 -10.92
N ASP A 104 -13.52 -7.17 -11.50
CA ASP A 104 -14.27 -8.23 -10.87
C ASP A 104 -13.33 -9.09 -10.01
N GLN A 105 -13.43 -9.00 -8.72
CA GLN A 105 -12.61 -9.74 -7.75
C GLN A 105 -13.35 -11.03 -7.33
N PRO A 106 -13.30 -12.14 -8.13
CA PRO A 106 -14.08 -13.33 -7.83
C PRO A 106 -13.52 -14.13 -6.64
N TRP A 107 -12.27 -13.89 -6.25
CA TRP A 107 -11.65 -14.46 -5.06
C TRP A 107 -12.04 -13.68 -3.81
N ARG A 108 -12.02 -14.36 -2.67
CA ARG A 108 -12.25 -13.75 -1.38
C ARG A 108 -11.00 -13.82 -0.53
N ASN A 109 -10.25 -12.74 -0.51
CA ASN A 109 -9.05 -12.58 0.34
C ASN A 109 -9.26 -11.41 1.29
N SER A 110 -9.38 -11.68 2.59
CA SER A 110 -9.67 -10.65 3.58
C SER A 110 -9.08 -10.99 4.95
N ALA A 111 -8.48 -9.98 5.58
CA ALA A 111 -8.09 -10.02 6.98
C ALA A 111 -9.28 -9.92 7.94
N PHE A 112 -10.49 -9.73 7.42
CA PHE A 112 -11.67 -9.41 8.23
C PHE A 112 -12.78 -10.43 8.06
N THR A 113 -13.50 -10.70 9.15
CA THR A 113 -14.78 -11.39 9.10
C THR A 113 -15.88 -10.44 8.58
N PRO A 114 -17.06 -10.95 8.22
CA PRO A 114 -18.18 -10.09 7.84
C PRO A 114 -18.56 -9.04 8.90
N GLU A 115 -18.31 -9.31 10.16
CA GLU A 115 -18.57 -8.41 11.29
C GLU A 115 -17.44 -7.41 11.55
N GLY A 116 -16.33 -7.49 10.80
CA GLY A 116 -15.17 -6.61 10.93
C GLY A 116 -14.14 -7.03 12.00
N GLU A 117 -14.22 -8.29 12.47
CA GLU A 117 -13.20 -8.85 13.36
C GLU A 117 -11.99 -9.33 12.54
N LEU A 118 -10.80 -9.32 13.17
CA LEU A 118 -9.56 -9.76 12.52
C LEU A 118 -9.49 -11.29 12.43
N VAL A 119 -9.11 -11.81 11.28
CA VAL A 119 -8.86 -13.24 11.04
C VAL A 119 -7.45 -13.59 11.57
N PRO A 120 -7.33 -14.43 12.61
CA PRO A 120 -6.05 -14.67 13.27
C PRO A 120 -4.95 -15.17 12.33
N GLU A 121 -5.26 -16.11 11.45
CA GLU A 121 -4.30 -16.70 10.51
C GLU A 121 -3.75 -15.65 9.52
N PHE A 122 -4.59 -14.74 9.07
CA PHE A 122 -4.19 -13.63 8.21
C PHE A 122 -3.24 -12.69 8.97
N MET A 123 -3.58 -12.36 10.22
CA MET A 123 -2.78 -11.46 11.06
C MET A 123 -1.42 -12.04 11.43
N GLU A 124 -1.27 -13.36 11.57
CA GLU A 124 0.04 -13.99 11.78
C GLU A 124 0.93 -13.90 10.53
N ARG A 125 0.35 -14.02 9.34
CA ARG A 125 1.09 -13.78 8.07
C ARG A 125 1.53 -12.32 7.97
N LEU A 126 0.63 -11.37 8.27
CA LEU A 126 0.96 -9.94 8.32
C LEU A 126 2.07 -9.67 9.35
N ARG A 127 1.99 -10.27 10.53
CA ARG A 127 3.03 -10.18 11.56
C ARG A 127 4.40 -10.56 11.02
N SER A 128 4.50 -11.66 10.28
CA SER A 128 5.76 -12.14 9.71
C SER A 128 6.39 -11.12 8.76
N ILE A 129 5.58 -10.48 7.93
CA ILE A 129 6.03 -9.41 7.01
C ILE A 129 6.46 -8.16 7.81
N LEU A 130 5.63 -7.71 8.77
CA LEU A 130 5.93 -6.51 9.55
C LEU A 130 7.18 -6.68 10.41
N ASP A 131 7.37 -7.86 11.00
CA ASP A 131 8.57 -8.17 11.79
C ASP A 131 9.83 -8.13 10.91
N LYS A 132 9.76 -8.68 9.70
CA LYS A 132 10.90 -8.64 8.76
C LYS A 132 11.15 -7.21 8.26
N ALA A 133 10.12 -6.45 7.96
CA ALA A 133 10.25 -5.05 7.56
C ALA A 133 10.90 -4.21 8.68
N ASP A 134 10.46 -4.41 9.94
CA ASP A 134 11.06 -3.75 11.10
C ASP A 134 12.54 -4.10 11.27
N GLU A 135 12.91 -5.37 11.08
CA GLU A 135 14.31 -5.83 11.12
C GLU A 135 15.18 -5.15 10.04
N LEU A 136 14.64 -5.00 8.83
CA LEU A 136 15.34 -4.47 7.66
C LEU A 136 15.34 -2.93 7.58
N GLY A 137 14.63 -2.23 8.46
CA GLY A 137 14.48 -0.78 8.37
C GLY A 137 13.59 -0.34 7.20
N MET A 138 12.57 -1.15 6.86
CA MET A 138 11.63 -0.89 5.78
C MET A 138 10.28 -0.42 6.32
N VAL A 139 9.61 0.42 5.55
CA VAL A 139 8.24 0.89 5.81
C VAL A 139 7.24 0.00 5.07
N VAL A 140 6.16 -0.36 5.76
CA VAL A 140 5.03 -1.05 5.13
C VAL A 140 3.88 -0.07 4.95
N GLN A 141 3.46 0.13 3.72
CA GLN A 141 2.21 0.79 3.37
C GLN A 141 1.11 -0.28 3.44
N LEU A 142 0.31 -0.23 4.50
CA LEU A 142 -0.74 -1.19 4.72
C LEU A 142 -2.02 -0.70 4.05
N ASN A 143 -2.41 -1.35 2.96
CA ASN A 143 -3.67 -1.11 2.29
C ASN A 143 -4.78 -1.88 3.01
N VAL A 144 -5.79 -1.15 3.54
CA VAL A 144 -6.77 -1.77 4.45
C VAL A 144 -7.95 -2.34 3.68
N PHE A 145 -8.66 -1.51 2.90
CA PHE A 145 -9.82 -1.94 2.14
C PHE A 145 -9.55 -1.97 0.64
N TYR A 146 -10.13 -2.97 -0.03
CA TYR A 146 -9.97 -3.20 -1.45
C TYR A 146 -11.33 -3.40 -2.13
N PHE A 147 -11.51 -2.85 -3.33
CA PHE A 147 -12.75 -3.01 -4.10
C PHE A 147 -13.05 -4.49 -4.39
N GLY A 148 -14.34 -4.82 -4.50
CA GLY A 148 -14.79 -6.19 -4.71
C GLY A 148 -14.54 -7.11 -3.52
N GLN A 149 -14.33 -6.58 -2.33
CA GLN A 149 -14.22 -7.31 -1.06
C GLN A 149 -15.13 -6.74 0.03
N ASP A 150 -15.62 -5.52 -0.16
CA ASP A 150 -16.44 -4.82 0.83
C ASP A 150 -17.89 -5.33 0.89
N GLU A 151 -18.39 -5.96 -0.16
CA GLU A 151 -19.69 -6.65 -0.18
C GLU A 151 -19.79 -7.79 0.84
N HIS A 152 -18.66 -8.23 1.37
CA HIS A 152 -18.62 -9.27 2.40
C HIS A 152 -18.83 -8.74 3.82
N PHE A 153 -18.81 -7.43 4.03
CA PHE A 153 -19.19 -6.84 5.32
C PHE A 153 -20.71 -6.78 5.47
N ILE A 154 -21.19 -7.01 6.68
CA ILE A 154 -22.63 -7.02 6.99
C ILE A 154 -23.27 -5.62 6.92
N ASP A 155 -22.50 -4.59 7.25
CA ASP A 155 -22.91 -3.19 7.24
C ASP A 155 -21.73 -2.22 7.39
N GLU A 156 -21.99 -0.93 7.31
CA GLU A 156 -21.00 0.14 7.50
C GLU A 156 -20.33 0.06 8.90
N SER A 157 -21.05 -0.38 9.93
CA SER A 157 -20.47 -0.47 11.28
C SER A 157 -19.40 -1.55 11.38
N ALA A 158 -19.51 -2.61 10.57
CA ALA A 158 -18.48 -3.64 10.45
C ALA A 158 -17.21 -3.09 9.78
N ILE A 159 -17.34 -2.22 8.76
CA ILE A 159 -16.21 -1.55 8.12
C ILE A 159 -15.48 -0.63 9.12
N LEU A 160 -16.24 0.16 9.88
CA LEU A 160 -15.66 1.02 10.93
C LEU A 160 -14.90 0.20 11.98
N ARG A 161 -15.49 -0.92 12.40
CA ARG A 161 -14.85 -1.85 13.35
C ARG A 161 -13.60 -2.50 12.77
N ALA A 162 -13.63 -2.90 11.50
CA ALA A 162 -12.49 -3.47 10.80
C ALA A 162 -11.29 -2.50 10.78
N LEU A 163 -11.54 -1.22 10.45
CA LEU A 163 -10.52 -0.18 10.49
C LEU A 163 -9.96 0.03 11.90
N ASP A 164 -10.84 0.13 12.90
CA ASP A 164 -10.43 0.29 14.30
C ASP A 164 -9.55 -0.87 14.76
N ASN A 165 -9.98 -2.10 14.47
CA ASN A 165 -9.26 -3.31 14.83
C ASN A 165 -7.89 -3.38 14.13
N ALA A 166 -7.81 -3.04 12.84
CA ALA A 166 -6.55 -2.99 12.10
C ALA A 166 -5.57 -1.97 12.72
N CYS A 167 -6.02 -0.73 12.94
CA CYS A 167 -5.19 0.32 13.53
C CYS A 167 -4.72 -0.04 14.93
N ARG A 168 -5.62 -0.52 15.79
CA ARG A 168 -5.28 -0.95 17.16
C ARG A 168 -4.29 -2.09 17.16
N TRP A 169 -4.51 -3.11 16.32
CA TRP A 169 -3.59 -4.24 16.24
C TRP A 169 -2.16 -3.82 15.88
N VAL A 170 -2.00 -2.93 14.90
CA VAL A 170 -0.68 -2.40 14.53
C VAL A 170 -0.03 -1.65 15.70
N LEU A 171 -0.78 -0.75 16.34
CA LEU A 171 -0.28 0.09 17.42
C LEU A 171 0.03 -0.71 18.69
N GLU A 172 -0.84 -1.63 19.10
CA GLU A 172 -0.69 -2.47 20.30
C GLU A 172 0.48 -3.45 20.16
N ASN A 173 0.77 -3.94 18.94
CA ASN A 173 1.95 -4.73 18.66
C ASN A 173 3.23 -3.90 18.52
N GLY A 174 3.15 -2.58 18.68
CA GLY A 174 4.27 -1.67 18.76
C GLY A 174 4.90 -1.28 17.43
N TYR A 175 4.33 -1.65 16.28
CA TYR A 175 4.89 -1.31 14.98
C TYR A 175 4.93 0.20 14.74
N GLY A 176 6.13 0.71 14.46
CA GLY A 176 6.38 2.12 14.14
C GLY A 176 6.67 2.36 12.67
N ASN A 177 6.76 1.31 11.87
CA ASN A 177 7.14 1.32 10.47
C ASN A 177 5.97 1.10 9.50
N VAL A 178 4.74 1.36 9.95
CA VAL A 178 3.51 1.21 9.14
C VAL A 178 2.89 2.56 8.87
N ILE A 179 2.51 2.80 7.61
CA ILE A 179 1.63 3.88 7.17
C ILE A 179 0.42 3.26 6.47
N LEU A 180 -0.71 3.98 6.44
CA LEU A 180 -1.96 3.42 5.92
C LEU A 180 -2.34 4.03 4.56
N ASP A 181 -2.65 3.16 3.61
CA ASP A 181 -3.56 3.43 2.50
C ASP A 181 -4.93 2.86 2.91
N VAL A 182 -5.82 3.73 3.36
CA VAL A 182 -7.05 3.29 4.04
C VAL A 182 -7.99 2.56 3.08
N VAL A 183 -8.16 3.09 1.86
CA VAL A 183 -9.00 2.49 0.82
C VAL A 183 -8.24 2.54 -0.50
N ASN A 184 -8.06 1.38 -1.14
CA ASN A 184 -7.46 1.32 -2.45
C ASN A 184 -8.40 1.88 -3.51
N GLU A 185 -7.94 2.89 -4.26
CA GLU A 185 -8.66 3.42 -5.41
C GLU A 185 -10.15 3.66 -5.15
N THR A 186 -10.42 4.49 -4.16
CA THR A 186 -11.77 4.79 -3.65
C THR A 186 -12.77 5.20 -4.74
N ASP A 187 -12.31 5.66 -5.91
CA ASP A 187 -13.12 6.10 -7.06
C ASP A 187 -13.36 5.00 -8.11
N VAL A 188 -12.93 3.77 -7.86
CA VAL A 188 -13.31 2.61 -8.69
C VAL A 188 -14.77 2.23 -8.43
N PRO A 189 -15.59 1.95 -9.47
CA PRO A 189 -17.02 1.75 -9.33
C PRO A 189 -17.44 0.38 -8.75
N HIS A 190 -16.61 -0.26 -7.96
CA HIS A 190 -16.83 -1.60 -7.39
C HIS A 190 -16.84 -1.62 -5.86
N TYR A 191 -17.10 -0.47 -5.23
CA TYR A 191 -17.44 -0.40 -3.82
C TYR A 191 -18.94 -0.36 -3.65
N GLU A 192 -19.49 -1.12 -2.70
CA GLU A 192 -20.92 -1.15 -2.37
C GLU A 192 -21.26 -0.20 -1.22
N HIS A 193 -20.31 0.06 -0.31
CA HIS A 193 -20.52 0.89 0.87
C HIS A 193 -20.07 2.33 0.63
N GLU A 194 -20.99 3.30 0.78
CA GLU A 194 -20.70 4.72 0.53
C GLU A 194 -19.54 5.29 1.34
N ILE A 195 -19.27 4.75 2.53
CA ILE A 195 -18.18 5.19 3.41
C ILE A 195 -16.79 4.96 2.79
N LEU A 196 -16.68 4.02 1.82
CA LEU A 196 -15.46 3.71 1.09
C LEU A 196 -15.30 4.55 -0.19
N MET A 197 -16.33 5.31 -0.58
CA MET A 197 -16.37 6.07 -1.83
C MET A 197 -15.84 7.51 -1.66
N PRO A 198 -15.47 8.20 -2.75
CA PRO A 198 -14.81 9.51 -2.72
C PRO A 198 -15.51 10.59 -1.86
N ALA A 199 -16.85 10.54 -1.79
CA ALA A 199 -17.62 11.51 -1.04
C ALA A 199 -17.41 11.41 0.48
N ARG A 200 -17.10 10.22 1.00
CA ARG A 200 -17.06 9.95 2.44
C ARG A 200 -15.75 9.34 2.94
N VAL A 201 -14.89 8.83 2.06
CA VAL A 201 -13.64 8.14 2.46
C VAL A 201 -12.74 8.98 3.39
N HIS A 202 -12.81 10.32 3.31
CA HIS A 202 -12.10 11.21 4.22
C HIS A 202 -12.47 10.98 5.69
N GLU A 203 -13.71 10.52 5.98
CA GLU A 203 -14.16 10.17 7.33
C GLU A 203 -13.33 8.98 7.89
N LEU A 204 -13.03 7.98 7.03
CA LEU A 204 -12.19 6.83 7.42
C LEU A 204 -10.73 7.23 7.65
N VAL A 205 -10.16 8.10 6.80
CA VAL A 205 -8.80 8.62 7.00
C VAL A 205 -8.72 9.38 8.33
N GLN A 206 -9.70 10.25 8.61
CA GLN A 206 -9.80 10.98 9.86
C GLN A 206 -9.88 10.02 11.06
N ARG A 207 -10.79 9.02 10.99
CA ARG A 207 -10.97 8.00 12.02
C ARG A 207 -9.69 7.24 12.33
N ALA A 208 -8.97 6.78 11.29
CA ALA A 208 -7.70 6.06 11.46
C ALA A 208 -6.67 6.90 12.25
N LYS A 209 -6.63 8.21 12.01
CA LYS A 209 -5.72 9.14 12.69
C LYS A 209 -6.13 9.46 14.12
N GLU A 210 -7.39 9.30 14.48
CA GLU A 210 -7.91 9.51 15.84
C GLU A 210 -7.64 8.30 16.76
N ILE A 211 -7.26 7.15 16.19
CA ILE A 211 -6.92 5.97 16.98
C ILE A 211 -5.49 6.11 17.51
N GLU A 212 -5.39 6.15 18.82
CA GLU A 212 -4.12 6.28 19.52
C GLU A 212 -3.87 5.11 20.49
N TYR A 213 -2.61 4.72 20.60
CA TYR A 213 -2.15 3.78 21.62
C TYR A 213 -0.74 4.14 22.06
N GLY A 214 -0.52 4.25 23.38
CA GLY A 214 0.79 4.60 23.93
C GLY A 214 1.32 5.97 23.46
N GLY A 215 0.42 6.94 23.20
CA GLY A 215 0.76 8.28 22.68
C GLY A 215 1.20 8.30 21.23
N ARG A 216 0.89 7.24 20.46
CA ARG A 216 1.19 7.12 19.02
C ARG A 216 -0.07 6.86 18.22
N ARG A 217 -0.10 7.38 17.00
CA ARG A 217 -1.08 7.09 15.96
C ARG A 217 -0.39 6.66 14.67
N LEU A 218 -1.14 6.13 13.74
CA LEU A 218 -0.64 5.83 12.40
C LEU A 218 -0.73 7.06 11.50
N LEU A 219 0.20 7.13 10.54
CA LEU A 219 0.13 8.06 9.43
C LEU A 219 -0.82 7.47 8.38
N ALA A 220 -1.75 8.28 7.88
CA ALA A 220 -2.79 7.79 6.98
C ALA A 220 -3.04 8.71 5.78
N GLY A 221 -3.30 8.07 4.67
CA GLY A 221 -3.83 8.61 3.43
C GLY A 221 -4.77 7.59 2.78
N THR A 222 -5.24 7.88 1.58
CA THR A 222 -6.04 6.95 0.77
C THR A 222 -5.81 7.24 -0.70
N SER A 223 -5.89 6.21 -1.55
CA SER A 223 -5.58 6.31 -2.96
C SER A 223 -6.82 6.46 -3.83
N PHE A 224 -6.60 7.01 -5.01
CA PHE A 224 -7.54 7.10 -6.13
C PHE A 224 -6.96 6.35 -7.32
N LYS A 225 -7.80 5.90 -8.25
CA LYS A 225 -7.36 5.14 -9.44
C LYS A 225 -6.33 5.89 -10.25
N GLY A 226 -5.59 5.18 -11.06
CA GLY A 226 -4.54 5.71 -11.92
C GLY A 226 -4.96 6.94 -12.72
N GLY A 227 -4.11 7.96 -12.71
CA GLY A 227 -4.36 9.24 -13.36
C GLY A 227 -5.35 10.18 -12.65
N SER A 228 -5.97 9.76 -11.55
CA SER A 228 -6.90 10.58 -10.77
C SER A 228 -6.19 11.43 -9.72
N ILE A 229 -6.82 12.55 -9.38
CA ILE A 229 -6.38 13.44 -8.28
C ILE A 229 -7.34 13.30 -7.10
N PRO A 230 -6.84 13.15 -5.87
CA PRO A 230 -7.67 13.08 -4.66
C PRO A 230 -8.54 14.31 -4.47
N THR A 231 -9.68 14.14 -3.81
CA THR A 231 -10.54 15.28 -3.45
C THR A 231 -9.89 16.18 -2.41
N GLY A 232 -10.26 17.46 -2.35
CA GLY A 232 -9.77 18.40 -1.34
C GLY A 232 -10.03 17.92 0.09
N GLN A 233 -11.18 17.28 0.34
CA GLN A 233 -11.52 16.70 1.64
C GLN A 233 -10.48 15.63 2.06
N VAL A 234 -10.09 14.74 1.14
CA VAL A 234 -9.06 13.72 1.41
C VAL A 234 -7.70 14.39 1.66
N VAL A 235 -7.30 15.33 0.81
CA VAL A 235 -6.02 16.04 0.97
C VAL A 235 -5.96 16.77 2.33
N SER A 236 -7.06 17.38 2.76
CA SER A 236 -7.11 18.14 4.02
C SER A 236 -6.86 17.28 5.27
N VAL A 237 -7.30 16.02 5.27
CA VAL A 237 -7.21 15.11 6.42
C VAL A 237 -5.99 14.19 6.37
N SER A 238 -5.36 14.01 5.21
CA SER A 238 -4.24 13.08 5.00
C SER A 238 -2.93 13.58 5.63
N ASP A 239 -2.05 12.67 6.01
CA ASP A 239 -0.66 12.98 6.42
C ASP A 239 0.30 13.01 5.23
N PHE A 240 -0.04 12.32 4.15
CA PHE A 240 0.64 12.29 2.84
C PHE A 240 -0.40 12.05 1.76
N VAL A 241 -0.15 12.53 0.55
CA VAL A 241 -1.06 12.35 -0.57
C VAL A 241 -0.67 11.10 -1.36
N LEU A 242 -1.61 10.17 -1.52
CA LEU A 242 -1.44 9.00 -2.37
C LEU A 242 -2.05 9.25 -3.75
N ILE A 243 -1.29 8.96 -4.79
CA ILE A 243 -1.73 8.98 -6.20
C ILE A 243 -1.19 7.76 -6.93
N HIS A 244 -1.88 7.33 -7.97
CA HIS A 244 -1.50 6.21 -8.82
C HIS A 244 -1.16 6.66 -10.22
N GLY A 245 -0.10 6.08 -10.78
CA GLY A 245 0.36 6.32 -12.14
C GLY A 245 -0.16 5.31 -13.17
N ASN A 246 -0.91 4.31 -12.75
CA ASN A 246 -1.42 3.25 -13.62
C ASN A 246 -2.13 3.83 -14.85
N GLY A 247 -1.80 3.32 -16.03
CA GLY A 247 -2.39 3.78 -17.28
C GLY A 247 -1.99 5.20 -17.72
N VAL A 248 -1.07 5.86 -17.00
CA VAL A 248 -0.52 7.16 -17.41
C VAL A 248 0.69 6.95 -18.31
N GLU A 249 0.47 6.92 -19.61
CA GLU A 249 1.50 6.64 -20.62
C GLU A 249 2.50 7.79 -20.84
N ASP A 250 2.04 9.05 -20.67
CA ASP A 250 2.91 10.22 -20.82
C ASP A 250 3.55 10.60 -19.49
N PRO A 251 4.87 10.46 -19.33
CA PRO A 251 5.57 10.85 -18.12
C PRO A 251 5.40 12.32 -17.72
N ASN A 252 5.03 13.22 -18.65
CA ASN A 252 4.72 14.60 -18.27
C ASN A 252 3.48 14.68 -17.38
N GLN A 253 2.46 13.85 -17.64
CA GLN A 253 1.26 13.81 -16.81
C GLN A 253 1.57 13.45 -15.35
N ILE A 254 2.56 12.60 -15.09
CA ILE A 254 3.00 12.28 -13.73
C ILE A 254 3.44 13.55 -12.98
N ALA A 255 4.27 14.37 -13.61
CA ALA A 255 4.70 15.64 -13.03
C ALA A 255 3.53 16.64 -12.87
N GLU A 256 2.63 16.71 -13.86
CA GLU A 256 1.42 17.56 -13.81
C GLU A 256 0.47 17.14 -12.69
N MET A 257 0.32 15.84 -12.41
CA MET A 257 -0.47 15.35 -11.27
C MET A 257 0.10 15.85 -9.95
N VAL A 258 1.42 15.79 -9.77
CA VAL A 258 2.11 16.29 -8.57
C VAL A 258 1.89 17.80 -8.43
N GLU A 259 2.05 18.57 -9.50
CA GLU A 259 1.83 20.01 -9.50
C GLU A 259 0.37 20.35 -9.19
N THR A 260 -0.58 19.63 -9.78
CA THR A 260 -2.01 19.80 -9.52
C THR A 260 -2.34 19.63 -8.05
N VAL A 261 -1.81 18.57 -7.42
CA VAL A 261 -1.98 18.36 -5.97
C VAL A 261 -1.42 19.54 -5.16
N ARG A 262 -0.22 20.04 -5.51
CA ARG A 262 0.40 21.17 -4.79
C ARG A 262 -0.35 22.48 -4.94
N LEU A 263 -1.10 22.66 -6.01
CA LEU A 263 -1.91 23.86 -6.26
C LEU A 263 -3.28 23.81 -5.57
N MET A 264 -3.67 22.67 -4.99
CA MET A 264 -4.94 22.56 -4.27
C MET A 264 -4.94 23.47 -3.03
N PRO A 265 -6.03 24.17 -2.74
CA PRO A 265 -6.13 25.04 -1.54
C PRO A 265 -5.92 24.26 -0.23
N GLU A 266 -6.26 22.99 -0.21
CA GLU A 266 -6.16 22.10 0.98
C GLU A 266 -4.76 21.52 1.16
N TYR A 267 -3.89 21.63 0.15
CA TYR A 267 -2.53 21.12 0.25
C TYR A 267 -1.69 21.94 1.24
N ARG A 268 -0.97 21.26 2.07
CA ARG A 268 0.10 21.81 2.93
C ARG A 268 1.40 21.04 2.66
N PRO A 269 2.59 21.54 3.03
CA PRO A 269 3.83 20.77 2.87
C PRO A 269 3.73 19.40 3.53
N MET A 270 3.51 18.37 2.69
CA MET A 270 3.46 16.94 3.04
C MET A 270 3.92 16.11 1.86
N PRO A 271 4.40 14.86 2.08
CA PRO A 271 4.84 14.01 0.99
C PRO A 271 3.72 13.72 -0.02
N ILE A 272 4.11 13.63 -1.29
CA ILE A 272 3.27 13.07 -2.36
C ILE A 272 3.92 11.74 -2.75
N LEU A 273 3.12 10.69 -2.82
CA LEU A 273 3.57 9.32 -2.95
C LEU A 273 2.76 8.59 -4.03
N PHE A 274 3.42 8.24 -5.12
CA PHE A 274 2.92 7.23 -6.03
C PHE A 274 3.22 5.86 -5.40
N ASN A 275 2.21 5.10 -5.04
CA ASN A 275 2.40 3.75 -4.51
C ASN A 275 1.97 2.66 -5.48
N GLU A 276 1.59 3.06 -6.70
CA GLU A 276 1.23 2.16 -7.78
C GLU A 276 1.42 2.84 -9.14
N ASP A 277 2.29 2.27 -9.99
CA ASP A 277 2.50 2.68 -11.38
C ASP A 277 2.98 1.45 -12.17
N ASP A 278 2.37 1.20 -13.32
CA ASP A 278 2.65 0.06 -14.19
C ASP A 278 3.58 0.39 -15.37
N HIS A 279 4.15 1.61 -15.38
CA HIS A 279 5.06 2.08 -16.42
C HIS A 279 6.49 2.21 -15.88
N PHE A 280 7.35 1.26 -16.20
CA PHE A 280 8.72 1.20 -15.70
C PHE A 280 9.79 1.13 -16.80
N ASP A 281 9.65 1.97 -17.81
CA ASP A 281 10.61 2.15 -18.92
C ASP A 281 11.98 2.72 -18.43
N PHE A 282 12.64 2.03 -17.52
CA PHE A 282 13.84 2.51 -16.81
C PHE A 282 15.03 2.79 -17.73
N GLU A 283 15.07 2.18 -18.92
CA GLU A 283 16.06 2.40 -19.97
C GLU A 283 15.87 3.74 -20.69
N LYS A 284 14.69 4.34 -20.63
CA LYS A 284 14.41 5.63 -21.20
C LYS A 284 14.85 6.75 -20.27
N ASP A 285 15.43 7.81 -20.80
CA ASP A 285 15.80 9.00 -20.03
C ASP A 285 14.60 9.68 -19.38
N LYS A 286 13.44 9.61 -20.04
CA LYS A 286 12.17 10.12 -19.58
C LYS A 286 11.20 8.97 -19.36
N ASN A 287 10.86 8.74 -18.11
CA ASN A 287 9.92 7.71 -17.67
C ASN A 287 9.15 8.21 -16.45
N ASN A 288 8.10 7.49 -16.05
CA ASN A 288 7.23 7.90 -14.95
C ASN A 288 7.99 8.07 -13.63
N MET A 289 8.89 7.14 -13.30
CA MET A 289 9.71 7.24 -12.08
C MET A 289 10.54 8.53 -12.06
N MET A 290 11.24 8.83 -13.16
CA MET A 290 12.07 10.05 -13.23
C MET A 290 11.23 11.32 -13.20
N SER A 291 10.03 11.31 -13.80
CA SER A 291 9.11 12.43 -13.75
C SER A 291 8.58 12.69 -12.33
N ALA A 292 8.23 11.64 -11.60
CA ALA A 292 7.84 11.74 -10.19
C ALA A 292 9.00 12.29 -9.33
N ILE A 293 10.19 11.71 -9.45
CA ILE A 293 11.39 12.12 -8.70
C ILE A 293 11.76 13.58 -8.98
N ASN A 294 11.76 14.00 -10.25
CA ASN A 294 12.06 15.39 -10.64
C ASN A 294 11.01 16.38 -10.13
N ALA A 295 9.76 15.94 -10.01
CA ALA A 295 8.69 16.70 -9.36
C ALA A 295 8.72 16.58 -7.81
N TYR A 296 9.74 15.91 -7.26
CA TYR A 296 9.89 15.64 -5.84
C TYR A 296 8.68 14.92 -5.23
N ALA A 297 8.30 13.81 -5.84
CA ALA A 297 7.33 12.85 -5.33
C ALA A 297 7.96 11.45 -5.24
N SER A 298 7.58 10.69 -4.24
CA SER A 298 7.94 9.28 -4.11
C SER A 298 7.29 8.47 -5.22
N TRP A 299 7.93 7.40 -5.65
CA TRP A 299 7.41 6.55 -6.72
C TRP A 299 7.52 5.07 -6.36
N GLY A 300 6.54 4.28 -6.80
CA GLY A 300 6.49 2.85 -6.63
C GLY A 300 5.87 2.16 -7.83
N PHE A 301 6.40 0.99 -8.16
CA PHE A 301 5.91 0.24 -9.30
C PHE A 301 4.98 -0.90 -8.90
N LEU A 302 4.10 -1.26 -9.83
CA LEU A 302 3.27 -2.45 -9.81
C LEU A 302 3.52 -3.22 -11.09
N GLU A 303 3.92 -4.47 -10.97
CA GLU A 303 3.85 -5.40 -12.09
C GLU A 303 2.46 -6.03 -12.12
N CYS A 304 1.76 -5.78 -13.24
CA CYS A 304 0.45 -6.36 -13.52
C CYS A 304 0.58 -7.43 -14.58
N GLY A 305 0.62 -8.65 -14.22
CA GLY A 305 0.78 -9.73 -15.18
C GLY A 305 0.89 -11.06 -14.48
N ASP A 306 1.80 -11.87 -14.92
CA ASP A 306 2.15 -13.14 -14.32
C ASP A 306 2.75 -12.88 -12.94
N ASN A 307 1.91 -12.43 -12.03
CA ASN A 307 2.42 -12.30 -10.70
C ASN A 307 2.39 -13.66 -10.00
N ASN A 308 3.19 -13.80 -9.22
CA ASN A 308 3.92 -14.74 -8.40
C ASN A 308 3.11 -15.76 -7.60
N TYR A 309 1.79 -15.77 -7.65
CA TYR A 309 1.01 -16.78 -6.92
C TYR A 309 1.18 -18.18 -7.46
N ARG A 310 1.50 -18.35 -8.76
CA ARG A 310 1.78 -19.66 -9.35
C ARG A 310 3.22 -20.09 -9.21
N ASP A 311 4.15 -19.13 -9.29
CA ASP A 311 5.57 -19.42 -9.47
C ASP A 311 6.38 -19.05 -8.21
N GLY A 312 5.71 -18.56 -7.16
CA GLY A 312 6.36 -18.01 -5.98
C GLY A 312 7.16 -16.75 -6.31
N TYR A 313 7.75 -16.15 -5.30
CA TYR A 313 8.64 -14.97 -5.47
C TYR A 313 10.04 -15.37 -5.97
N GLN A 314 10.16 -16.44 -6.77
CA GLN A 314 11.43 -16.93 -7.29
C GLN A 314 11.87 -16.22 -8.57
N SER A 315 10.94 -15.54 -9.24
CA SER A 315 11.34 -14.65 -10.34
C SER A 315 11.79 -13.33 -9.76
N PRO A 316 12.98 -12.83 -10.13
CA PRO A 316 13.37 -11.47 -9.78
C PRO A 316 12.34 -10.50 -10.42
N PRO A 317 12.00 -9.41 -9.71
CA PRO A 317 11.17 -8.36 -10.27
C PRO A 317 11.84 -7.73 -11.50
#